data_eb34d3aaafd5719652633c2856b81ee4
#
_entry.id   eb34d3aaafd5719652633c2856b81ee4
#
_cell.length_a   1.000
_cell.length_b   1.000
_cell.length_c   1.000
_cell.angle_alpha   90.00
_cell.angle_beta   90.00
_cell.angle_gamma   90.00
#
_symmetry.space_group_name_H-M   'P 1'
#
loop_
_entity.id
_entity.type
_entity.pdbx_description
1 polymer ?
#
loop_
_entity_poly.entity_id
_entity_poly.type
_entity_poly.pdbx_seq_one_letter_code
_entity_poly.pdbx_strand_id
1 'polypeptide(L)'
;MADAVRSRARLTYDDLVAMFPDEDGVRRELIDGELFVTPSPYIPHQRLVGRFVLSLGAHLEAHPDQGEVFAAPLDVIMTPHDVVEPDLLVVLGDQRTILTEKHVRGAPAILIEVLSKGTRKRDLTIKRQLFDREGVREYWIVDPERNSVAIYRRAADGTMPLATTLEAGNGETLTTPLLPGWDLPLDRLFRP
;
A
#
# COMPACT_ATOMS: atom_id res chain seq x y z
N MET A 1 30.99 18.21 -26.32
CA MET A 1 29.88 19.01 -25.71
C MET A 1 29.28 18.16 -24.62
N ALA A 2 29.43 18.54 -23.37
CA ALA A 2 28.82 17.79 -22.26
C ALA A 2 27.34 18.16 -22.19
N ASP A 3 26.46 17.18 -22.42
CA ASP A 3 25.04 17.35 -22.17
C ASP A 3 24.85 17.65 -20.67
N ALA A 4 24.36 18.85 -20.39
CA ALA A 4 23.93 19.23 -19.07
C ALA A 4 22.69 18.36 -18.71
N VAL A 5 22.91 17.33 -17.90
CA VAL A 5 21.81 16.63 -17.22
C VAL A 5 21.11 17.69 -16.37
N ARG A 6 19.95 18.17 -16.81
CA ARG A 6 19.07 19.00 -16.01
C ARG A 6 18.55 18.10 -14.89
N SER A 7 19.16 18.17 -13.72
CA SER A 7 18.59 17.64 -12.49
C SER A 7 17.26 18.36 -12.28
N ARG A 8 16.13 17.68 -12.52
CA ARG A 8 14.84 18.15 -12.04
C ARG A 8 14.94 18.19 -10.51
N ALA A 9 14.62 19.34 -9.92
CA ALA A 9 14.49 19.44 -8.48
C ALA A 9 13.50 18.36 -8.01
N ARG A 10 13.93 17.52 -7.07
CA ARG A 10 13.07 16.50 -6.46
C ARG A 10 12.14 17.19 -5.49
N LEU A 11 10.82 17.01 -5.66
CA LEU A 11 9.83 17.54 -4.74
C LEU A 11 9.92 16.83 -3.39
N THR A 12 9.56 17.58 -2.36
CA THR A 12 9.43 17.09 -0.98
C THR A 12 7.96 17.09 -0.55
N TYR A 13 7.67 16.45 0.59
CA TYR A 13 6.35 16.54 1.23
C TYR A 13 5.94 17.99 1.50
N ASP A 14 6.87 18.83 1.96
CA ASP A 14 6.59 20.24 2.22
C ASP A 14 6.26 21.00 0.92
N ASP A 15 6.93 20.67 -0.19
CA ASP A 15 6.57 21.22 -1.50
C ASP A 15 5.17 20.76 -1.94
N LEU A 16 4.81 19.49 -1.71
CA LEU A 16 3.49 18.96 -2.02
C LEU A 16 2.41 19.71 -1.27
N VAL A 17 2.57 19.89 0.04
CA VAL A 17 1.62 20.65 0.88
C VAL A 17 1.54 22.11 0.46
N ALA A 18 2.67 22.74 0.13
CA ALA A 18 2.69 24.14 -0.32
C ALA A 18 2.01 24.34 -1.69
N MET A 19 2.15 23.37 -2.61
CA MET A 19 1.56 23.42 -3.93
C MET A 19 0.05 23.12 -3.92
N PHE A 20 -0.41 22.32 -2.97
CA PHE A 20 -1.81 21.84 -2.87
C PHE A 20 -2.32 21.99 -1.43
N PRO A 21 -2.52 23.24 -0.96
CA PRO A 21 -2.90 23.51 0.44
C PRO A 21 -4.33 23.09 0.78
N ASP A 22 -5.19 22.93 -0.25
CA ASP A 22 -6.58 22.53 -0.06
C ASP A 22 -6.76 21.03 -0.29
N GLU A 23 -7.54 20.39 0.55
CA GLU A 23 -7.97 19.00 0.40
C GLU A 23 -9.03 18.92 -0.73
N ASP A 24 -8.59 18.82 -1.97
CA ASP A 24 -9.45 18.74 -3.16
C ASP A 24 -9.90 17.31 -3.51
N GLY A 25 -9.54 16.33 -2.68
CA GLY A 25 -9.86 14.92 -2.85
C GLY A 25 -9.05 14.23 -3.95
N VAL A 26 -8.03 14.88 -4.49
CA VAL A 26 -7.14 14.30 -5.50
C VAL A 26 -5.96 13.63 -4.82
N ARG A 27 -5.81 12.31 -5.05
CA ARG A 27 -4.66 11.54 -4.55
C ARG A 27 -3.38 11.93 -5.29
N ARG A 28 -2.38 12.37 -4.53
CA ARG A 28 -1.07 12.80 -5.03
C ARG A 28 0.02 12.07 -4.27
N GLU A 29 0.90 11.43 -5.01
CA GLU A 29 2.01 10.66 -4.45
C GLU A 29 3.32 11.24 -4.95
N LEU A 30 4.35 11.22 -4.10
CA LEU A 30 5.73 11.48 -4.48
C LEU A 30 6.50 10.17 -4.41
N ILE A 31 7.21 9.83 -5.48
CA ILE A 31 8.13 8.70 -5.49
C ILE A 31 9.45 9.20 -6.09
N ASP A 32 10.52 9.12 -5.31
CA ASP A 32 11.82 9.73 -5.64
C ASP A 32 11.71 11.23 -5.98
N GLY A 33 10.71 11.93 -5.40
CA GLY A 33 10.42 13.35 -5.65
C GLY A 33 9.73 13.64 -6.98
N GLU A 34 9.25 12.62 -7.68
CA GLU A 34 8.39 12.77 -8.86
C GLU A 34 6.91 12.70 -8.44
N LEU A 35 6.12 13.67 -8.91
CA LEU A 35 4.69 13.78 -8.61
C LEU A 35 3.86 12.85 -9.50
N PHE A 36 3.04 12.03 -8.85
CA PHE A 36 2.04 11.18 -9.49
C PHE A 36 0.64 11.56 -9.01
N VAL A 37 -0.30 11.67 -9.96
CA VAL A 37 -1.71 11.90 -9.67
C VAL A 37 -2.48 10.61 -9.97
N THR A 38 -3.34 10.20 -9.03
CA THR A 38 -4.13 8.98 -9.15
C THR A 38 -5.60 9.35 -9.37
N PRO A 39 -6.26 8.82 -10.43
CA PRO A 39 -7.68 9.06 -10.66
C PRO A 39 -8.53 8.35 -9.61
N SER A 40 -9.79 8.82 -9.47
CA SER A 40 -10.77 8.19 -8.60
C SER A 40 -10.98 6.70 -8.94
N PRO A 41 -11.11 5.84 -7.94
CA PRO A 41 -11.27 4.40 -8.13
C PRO A 41 -12.67 4.03 -8.65
N TYR A 42 -12.76 2.89 -9.35
CA TYR A 42 -14.02 2.30 -9.82
C TYR A 42 -14.68 1.41 -8.75
N ILE A 43 -15.98 1.12 -8.93
CA ILE A 43 -16.77 0.29 -8.00
C ILE A 43 -16.14 -1.06 -7.67
N PRO A 44 -15.61 -1.87 -8.62
CA PRO A 44 -14.96 -3.14 -8.28
C PRO A 44 -13.75 -2.98 -7.34
N HIS A 45 -12.95 -1.95 -7.54
CA HIS A 45 -11.84 -1.60 -6.66
C HIS A 45 -12.33 -1.31 -5.23
N GLN A 46 -13.33 -0.45 -5.08
CA GLN A 46 -13.90 -0.07 -3.79
C GLN A 46 -14.53 -1.25 -3.03
N ARG A 47 -15.12 -2.21 -3.76
CA ARG A 47 -15.64 -3.45 -3.15
C ARG A 47 -14.53 -4.27 -2.50
N LEU A 48 -13.36 -4.40 -3.17
CA LEU A 48 -12.22 -5.14 -2.63
C LEU A 48 -11.63 -4.42 -1.41
N VAL A 49 -11.43 -3.11 -1.49
CA VAL A 49 -10.98 -2.29 -0.35
C VAL A 49 -11.94 -2.45 0.83
N GLY A 50 -13.25 -2.32 0.62
CA GLY A 50 -14.25 -2.49 1.69
C GLY A 50 -14.22 -3.88 2.33
N ARG A 51 -13.98 -4.94 1.56
CA ARG A 51 -13.88 -6.31 2.08
C ARG A 51 -12.62 -6.53 2.91
N PHE A 52 -11.50 -5.95 2.50
CA PHE A 52 -10.29 -5.94 3.31
C PHE A 52 -10.48 -5.18 4.62
N VAL A 53 -11.06 -3.98 4.58
CA VAL A 53 -11.36 -3.18 5.78
C VAL A 53 -12.22 -3.98 6.75
N LEU A 54 -13.29 -4.62 6.27
CA LEU A 54 -14.16 -5.43 7.13
C LEU A 54 -13.44 -6.65 7.73
N SER A 55 -12.61 -7.35 6.95
CA SER A 55 -11.92 -8.55 7.42
C SER A 55 -10.78 -8.23 8.37
N LEU A 56 -9.88 -7.32 7.96
CA LEU A 56 -8.75 -6.90 8.80
C LEU A 56 -9.22 -6.12 10.02
N GLY A 57 -10.20 -5.23 9.84
CA GLY A 57 -10.77 -4.42 10.94
C GLY A 57 -11.40 -5.28 12.02
N ALA A 58 -12.24 -6.24 11.66
CA ALA A 58 -12.86 -7.15 12.63
C ALA A 58 -11.83 -7.99 13.41
N HIS A 59 -10.76 -8.44 12.73
CA HIS A 59 -9.70 -9.18 13.38
C HIS A 59 -8.90 -8.30 14.35
N LEU A 60 -8.48 -7.11 13.90
CA LEU A 60 -7.66 -6.21 14.70
C LEU A 60 -8.45 -5.55 15.86
N GLU A 61 -9.76 -5.36 15.70
CA GLU A 61 -10.63 -4.94 16.82
C GLU A 61 -10.68 -6.02 17.92
N ALA A 62 -10.70 -7.30 17.54
CA ALA A 62 -10.65 -8.42 18.48
C ALA A 62 -9.24 -8.67 19.04
N HIS A 63 -8.19 -8.18 18.38
CA HIS A 63 -6.79 -8.36 18.74
C HIS A 63 -6.02 -7.04 18.68
N PRO A 64 -6.36 -6.05 19.53
CA PRO A 64 -5.84 -4.69 19.42
C PRO A 64 -4.31 -4.58 19.58
N ASP A 65 -3.69 -5.56 20.23
CA ASP A 65 -2.22 -5.60 20.38
C ASP A 65 -1.49 -5.94 19.07
N GLN A 66 -2.17 -6.56 18.11
CA GLN A 66 -1.57 -6.93 16.83
C GLN A 66 -1.38 -5.72 15.91
N GLY A 67 -2.20 -4.66 15.99
CA GLY A 67 -2.04 -3.46 15.20
C GLY A 67 -3.34 -2.77 14.83
N GLU A 68 -3.25 -1.96 13.78
CA GLU A 68 -4.37 -1.17 13.24
C GLU A 68 -4.34 -1.19 11.71
N VAL A 69 -5.54 -1.19 11.09
CA VAL A 69 -5.70 -1.08 9.63
C VAL A 69 -6.25 0.29 9.26
N PHE A 70 -5.69 0.87 8.21
CA PHE A 70 -6.14 2.13 7.64
C PHE A 70 -6.40 1.97 6.15
N ALA A 71 -7.35 2.75 5.64
CA ALA A 71 -7.66 2.83 4.21
C ALA A 71 -7.42 4.25 3.70
N ALA A 72 -7.11 4.39 2.41
CA ALA A 72 -6.99 5.68 1.74
C ALA A 72 -8.27 6.54 1.87
N PRO A 73 -8.15 7.89 1.91
CA PRO A 73 -6.90 8.65 1.77
C PRO A 73 -6.13 8.75 3.09
N LEU A 74 -4.85 8.44 3.08
CA LEU A 74 -3.94 8.63 4.21
C LEU A 74 -2.49 8.66 3.71
N ASP A 75 -1.80 9.76 3.96
CA ASP A 75 -0.41 9.92 3.60
C ASP A 75 0.50 9.00 4.41
N VAL A 76 1.36 8.28 3.71
CA VAL A 76 2.49 7.54 4.28
C VAL A 76 3.77 8.22 3.83
N ILE A 77 4.40 8.96 4.73
CA ILE A 77 5.66 9.66 4.49
C ILE A 77 6.81 8.73 4.85
N MET A 78 7.38 8.05 3.86
CA MET A 78 8.52 7.14 4.07
C MET A 78 9.83 7.91 4.15
N THR A 79 10.01 8.87 3.25
CA THR A 79 11.11 9.84 3.23
C THR A 79 10.57 11.23 2.87
N PRO A 80 11.37 12.31 2.97
CA PRO A 80 10.92 13.62 2.48
C PRO A 80 10.52 13.64 1.00
N HIS A 81 11.02 12.69 0.20
CA HIS A 81 10.78 12.59 -1.25
C HIS A 81 9.87 11.43 -1.65
N ASP A 82 9.45 10.61 -0.68
CA ASP A 82 8.61 9.43 -0.92
C ASP A 82 7.38 9.52 -0.01
N VAL A 83 6.27 9.92 -0.60
CA VAL A 83 4.96 10.06 0.04
C VAL A 83 3.95 9.29 -0.80
N VAL A 84 3.32 8.29 -0.22
CA VAL A 84 2.36 7.43 -0.92
C VAL A 84 1.04 7.35 -0.17
N GLU A 85 -0.03 7.08 -0.93
CA GLU A 85 -1.36 6.81 -0.39
C GLU A 85 -1.81 5.41 -0.82
N PRO A 86 -1.32 4.34 -0.17
CA PRO A 86 -1.73 2.98 -0.50
C PRO A 86 -3.23 2.79 -0.24
N ASP A 87 -3.88 1.90 -1.00
CA ASP A 87 -5.32 1.65 -0.83
C ASP A 87 -5.66 1.17 0.58
N LEU A 88 -4.78 0.32 1.18
CA LEU A 88 -4.83 -0.04 2.60
C LEU A 88 -3.41 -0.21 3.14
N LEU A 89 -3.29 -0.03 4.44
CA LEU A 89 -2.07 -0.30 5.18
C LEU A 89 -2.38 -0.90 6.56
N VAL A 90 -1.43 -1.70 7.07
CA VAL A 90 -1.49 -2.20 8.45
C VAL A 90 -0.23 -1.74 9.18
N VAL A 91 -0.45 -1.06 10.30
CA VAL A 91 0.59 -0.70 11.26
C VAL A 91 0.50 -1.69 12.42
N LEU A 92 1.54 -2.50 12.62
CA LEU A 92 1.57 -3.48 13.70
C LEU A 92 1.74 -2.82 15.07
N GLY A 93 1.41 -3.54 16.13
CA GLY A 93 1.50 -3.04 17.50
C GLY A 93 2.89 -2.52 17.90
N ASP A 94 3.95 -3.14 17.36
CA ASP A 94 5.36 -2.73 17.55
C ASP A 94 5.76 -1.49 16.74
N GLN A 95 4.90 -1.03 15.83
CA GLN A 95 5.15 0.11 14.96
C GLN A 95 4.32 1.36 15.30
N ARG A 96 3.52 1.36 16.36
CA ARG A 96 2.60 2.49 16.67
C ARG A 96 3.28 3.85 16.72
N THR A 97 4.56 3.91 16.97
CA THR A 97 5.33 5.17 17.02
C THR A 97 5.42 5.87 15.65
N ILE A 98 5.11 5.19 14.54
CA ILE A 98 5.03 5.82 13.21
C ILE A 98 3.69 6.55 12.96
N LEU A 99 2.67 6.31 13.79
CA LEU A 99 1.39 7.00 13.71
C LEU A 99 1.50 8.42 14.28
N THR A 100 1.08 9.40 13.50
CA THR A 100 0.92 10.79 13.94
C THR A 100 -0.55 11.18 13.90
N GLU A 101 -0.89 12.38 14.30
CA GLU A 101 -2.27 12.87 14.22
C GLU A 101 -2.79 12.97 12.76
N LYS A 102 -1.91 13.26 11.79
CA LYS A 102 -2.32 13.57 10.40
C LYS A 102 -1.91 12.52 9.38
N HIS A 103 -0.82 11.80 9.60
CA HIS A 103 -0.22 10.91 8.61
C HIS A 103 0.63 9.83 9.28
N VAL A 104 1.06 8.86 8.50
CA VAL A 104 2.03 7.84 8.93
C VAL A 104 3.45 8.30 8.56
N ARG A 105 4.40 8.27 9.50
CA ARG A 105 5.83 8.59 9.28
C ARG A 105 6.69 7.35 9.45
N GLY A 106 7.05 6.73 8.32
CA GLY A 106 7.81 5.49 8.25
C GLY A 106 7.08 4.44 7.42
N ALA A 107 7.67 3.26 7.31
CA ALA A 107 7.12 2.17 6.52
C ALA A 107 6.17 1.30 7.36
N PRO A 108 4.85 1.23 7.04
CA PRO A 108 3.94 0.27 7.64
C PRO A 108 4.37 -1.17 7.36
N ALA A 109 3.94 -2.11 8.21
CA ALA A 109 4.30 -3.51 8.03
C ALA A 109 3.71 -4.12 6.76
N ILE A 110 2.44 -3.84 6.47
CA ILE A 110 1.75 -4.36 5.30
C ILE A 110 1.19 -3.19 4.50
N LEU A 111 1.45 -3.20 3.19
CA LEU A 111 0.82 -2.31 2.22
C LEU A 111 0.03 -3.12 1.22
N ILE A 112 -1.16 -2.66 0.86
CA ILE A 112 -2.07 -3.36 -0.05
C ILE A 112 -2.49 -2.38 -1.14
N GLU A 113 -2.30 -2.78 -2.41
CA GLU A 113 -2.74 -2.03 -3.58
C GLU A 113 -3.68 -2.88 -4.42
N VAL A 114 -4.84 -2.33 -4.76
CA VAL A 114 -5.79 -2.94 -5.69
C VAL A 114 -5.54 -2.36 -7.08
N LEU A 115 -5.09 -3.19 -7.99
CA LEU A 115 -4.70 -2.75 -9.32
C LEU A 115 -5.86 -2.08 -10.09
N SER A 116 -5.53 -0.99 -10.73
CA SER A 116 -6.37 -0.32 -11.72
C SER A 116 -5.63 -0.16 -13.04
N LYS A 117 -6.34 0.09 -14.13
CA LYS A 117 -5.69 0.32 -15.45
C LYS A 117 -4.71 1.49 -15.41
N GLY A 118 -5.00 2.53 -14.59
CA GLY A 118 -4.18 3.74 -14.52
C GLY A 118 -2.93 3.59 -13.66
N THR A 119 -2.94 2.74 -12.64
CA THR A 119 -1.85 2.61 -11.66
C THR A 119 -1.03 1.33 -11.82
N ARG A 120 -1.57 0.30 -12.49
CA ARG A 120 -1.01 -1.05 -12.58
C ARG A 120 0.52 -1.10 -12.80
N LYS A 121 1.04 -0.35 -13.78
CA LYS A 121 2.47 -0.36 -14.08
C LYS A 121 3.28 0.19 -12.89
N ARG A 122 2.83 1.28 -12.28
CA ARG A 122 3.48 1.91 -11.14
C ARG A 122 3.51 0.98 -9.93
N ASP A 123 2.37 0.38 -9.60
CA ASP A 123 2.21 -0.52 -8.45
C ASP A 123 3.09 -1.77 -8.60
N LEU A 124 3.15 -2.35 -9.81
CA LEU A 124 3.97 -3.53 -10.10
C LEU A 124 5.49 -3.25 -10.18
N THR A 125 5.91 -2.00 -10.32
CA THR A 125 7.33 -1.64 -10.54
C THR A 125 7.84 -0.64 -9.53
N ILE A 126 7.54 0.65 -9.71
CA ILE A 126 8.15 1.75 -8.94
C ILE A 126 7.77 1.65 -7.45
N LYS A 127 6.49 1.42 -7.12
CA LYS A 127 6.06 1.26 -5.73
C LYS A 127 6.67 0.03 -5.08
N ARG A 128 6.73 -1.10 -5.81
CA ARG A 128 7.36 -2.31 -5.28
C ARG A 128 8.84 -2.08 -4.93
N GLN A 129 9.58 -1.35 -5.78
CA GLN A 129 10.98 -1.01 -5.51
C GLN A 129 11.11 -0.05 -4.32
N LEU A 130 10.21 0.95 -4.23
CA LEU A 130 10.15 1.85 -3.09
C LEU A 130 9.91 1.06 -1.79
N PHE A 131 8.88 0.22 -1.75
CA PHE A 131 8.51 -0.52 -0.55
C PHE A 131 9.58 -1.54 -0.12
N ASP A 132 10.29 -2.12 -1.10
CA ASP A 132 11.46 -2.95 -0.82
C ASP A 132 12.58 -2.14 -0.18
N ARG A 133 12.93 -0.98 -0.75
CA ARG A 133 13.98 -0.07 -0.24
C ARG A 133 13.67 0.44 1.17
N GLU A 134 12.43 0.81 1.43
CA GLU A 134 12.01 1.45 2.69
C GLU A 134 11.66 0.45 3.81
N GLY A 135 11.81 -0.85 3.57
CA GLY A 135 11.70 -1.84 4.64
C GLY A 135 10.28 -2.31 4.97
N VAL A 136 9.31 -2.12 4.08
CA VAL A 136 7.98 -2.72 4.19
C VAL A 136 8.13 -4.23 4.35
N ARG A 137 7.38 -4.84 5.30
CA ARG A 137 7.50 -6.28 5.59
C ARG A 137 6.74 -7.13 4.59
N GLU A 138 5.53 -6.70 4.19
CA GLU A 138 4.75 -7.35 3.13
C GLU A 138 4.10 -6.30 2.22
N TYR A 139 4.08 -6.60 0.92
CA TYR A 139 3.36 -5.85 -0.09
C TYR A 139 2.43 -6.77 -0.84
N TRP A 140 1.13 -6.49 -0.80
CA TRP A 140 0.10 -7.28 -1.46
C TRP A 140 -0.46 -6.54 -2.66
N ILE A 141 -0.42 -7.18 -3.81
CA ILE A 141 -0.98 -6.67 -5.06
C ILE A 141 -2.22 -7.48 -5.39
N VAL A 142 -3.37 -6.83 -5.31
CA VAL A 142 -4.68 -7.41 -5.59
C VAL A 142 -5.06 -7.12 -7.03
N ASP A 143 -5.26 -8.16 -7.83
CA ASP A 143 -5.62 -8.05 -9.25
C ASP A 143 -7.10 -8.41 -9.47
N PRO A 144 -8.00 -7.41 -9.63
CA PRO A 144 -9.42 -7.67 -9.83
C PRO A 144 -9.74 -8.32 -11.19
N GLU A 145 -8.87 -8.18 -12.20
CA GLU A 145 -9.07 -8.79 -13.52
C GLU A 145 -8.75 -10.28 -13.50
N ARG A 146 -7.81 -10.71 -12.63
CA ARG A 146 -7.40 -12.10 -12.48
C ARG A 146 -7.99 -12.79 -11.26
N ASN A 147 -8.71 -12.05 -10.40
CA ASN A 147 -9.17 -12.50 -9.09
C ASN A 147 -8.03 -13.14 -8.28
N SER A 148 -6.89 -12.45 -8.21
CA SER A 148 -5.68 -12.98 -7.57
C SER A 148 -5.03 -11.95 -6.64
N VAL A 149 -4.23 -12.47 -5.70
CA VAL A 149 -3.40 -11.66 -4.79
C VAL A 149 -1.97 -12.15 -4.88
N ALA A 150 -1.06 -11.28 -5.33
CA ALA A 150 0.37 -11.52 -5.29
C ALA A 150 0.95 -10.94 -4.00
N ILE A 151 1.66 -11.78 -3.23
CA ILE A 151 2.24 -11.42 -1.93
C ILE A 151 3.75 -11.35 -2.08
N TYR A 152 4.30 -10.16 -1.90
CA TYR A 152 5.73 -9.95 -1.74
C TYR A 152 6.02 -9.89 -0.24
N ARG A 153 6.98 -10.67 0.23
CA ARG A 153 7.32 -10.77 1.66
C ARG A 153 8.81 -10.60 1.86
N ARG A 154 9.18 -9.78 2.84
CA ARG A 154 10.57 -9.56 3.19
C ARG A 154 11.19 -10.83 3.77
N ALA A 155 12.29 -11.25 3.18
CA ALA A 155 13.10 -12.37 3.62
C ALA A 155 14.14 -11.93 4.66
N ALA A 156 14.76 -12.90 5.31
CA ALA A 156 15.78 -12.66 6.33
C ALA A 156 17.04 -11.97 5.78
N ASP A 157 17.32 -12.10 4.49
CA ASP A 157 18.42 -11.42 3.80
C ASP A 157 18.11 -9.94 3.46
N GLY A 158 16.91 -9.47 3.83
CA GLY A 158 16.46 -8.09 3.59
C GLY A 158 15.82 -7.86 2.23
N THR A 159 15.79 -8.82 1.32
CA THR A 159 15.09 -8.71 0.03
C THR A 159 13.58 -8.92 0.17
N MET A 160 12.79 -8.44 -0.80
CA MET A 160 11.34 -8.63 -0.82
C MET A 160 10.91 -9.38 -2.10
N PRO A 161 11.16 -10.69 -2.19
CA PRO A 161 10.75 -11.51 -3.33
C PRO A 161 9.23 -11.73 -3.35
N LEU A 162 8.72 -12.16 -4.52
CA LEU A 162 7.39 -12.73 -4.61
C LEU A 162 7.35 -14.03 -3.80
N ALA A 163 6.59 -14.05 -2.71
CA ALA A 163 6.44 -15.21 -1.85
C ALA A 163 5.43 -16.21 -2.44
N THR A 164 4.29 -15.71 -2.91
CA THR A 164 3.24 -16.53 -3.54
C THR A 164 2.26 -15.66 -4.33
N THR A 165 1.50 -16.30 -5.20
CA THR A 165 0.30 -15.73 -5.81
C THR A 165 -0.86 -16.68 -5.52
N LEU A 166 -1.95 -16.15 -4.98
CA LEU A 166 -3.17 -16.88 -4.66
C LEU A 166 -4.26 -16.48 -5.66
N GLU A 167 -5.13 -17.43 -6.04
CA GLU A 167 -6.20 -17.21 -7.02
C GLU A 167 -7.54 -17.67 -6.46
N ALA A 168 -8.60 -16.89 -6.70
CA ALA A 168 -9.97 -17.30 -6.37
C ALA A 168 -10.40 -18.48 -7.25
N GLY A 169 -11.33 -19.30 -6.73
CA GLY A 169 -11.79 -20.53 -7.40
C GLY A 169 -10.98 -21.78 -7.07
N ASN A 170 -9.83 -21.65 -6.41
CA ASN A 170 -8.96 -22.76 -6.01
C ASN A 170 -9.12 -23.12 -4.51
N GLY A 171 -10.07 -22.49 -3.79
CA GLY A 171 -10.22 -22.67 -2.35
C GLY A 171 -9.08 -22.06 -1.52
N GLU A 172 -8.28 -21.19 -2.11
CA GLU A 172 -7.13 -20.57 -1.45
C GLU A 172 -7.54 -19.48 -0.46
N THR A 173 -6.76 -19.36 0.59
CA THR A 173 -7.00 -18.41 1.68
C THR A 173 -5.77 -17.55 1.89
N LEU A 174 -5.97 -16.23 1.89
CA LEU A 174 -4.94 -15.25 2.19
C LEU A 174 -4.69 -15.23 3.71
N THR A 175 -3.43 -15.42 4.09
CA THR A 175 -2.95 -15.38 5.47
C THR A 175 -1.60 -14.66 5.53
N THR A 176 -1.23 -14.17 6.70
CA THR A 176 0.09 -13.62 6.95
C THR A 176 0.63 -14.00 8.33
N PRO A 177 1.92 -14.30 8.47
CA PRO A 177 2.54 -14.52 9.79
C PRO A 177 2.57 -13.24 10.64
N LEU A 178 2.34 -12.06 10.04
CA LEU A 178 2.34 -10.79 10.75
C LEU A 178 1.04 -10.55 11.54
N LEU A 179 -0.05 -11.26 11.19
CA LEU A 179 -1.33 -11.22 11.88
C LEU A 179 -1.77 -12.65 12.23
N PRO A 180 -1.24 -13.25 13.29
CA PRO A 180 -1.59 -14.60 13.69
C PRO A 180 -3.10 -14.77 13.93
N GLY A 181 -3.69 -15.78 13.31
CA GLY A 181 -5.11 -16.08 13.41
C GLY A 181 -6.01 -15.30 12.43
N TRP A 182 -5.47 -14.37 11.65
CA TRP A 182 -6.23 -13.75 10.57
C TRP A 182 -6.18 -14.61 9.31
N ASP A 183 -7.33 -14.73 8.68
CA ASP A 183 -7.49 -15.36 7.37
C ASP A 183 -8.57 -14.67 6.54
N LEU A 184 -8.44 -14.74 5.20
CA LEU A 184 -9.43 -14.26 4.25
C LEU A 184 -9.49 -15.21 3.04
N PRO A 185 -10.54 -16.06 2.93
CA PRO A 185 -10.75 -16.88 1.74
C PRO A 185 -10.89 -16.00 0.49
N LEU A 186 -10.16 -16.32 -0.58
CA LEU A 186 -10.16 -15.54 -1.81
C LEU A 186 -11.53 -15.51 -2.49
N ASP A 187 -12.29 -16.60 -2.41
CA ASP A 187 -13.66 -16.63 -2.93
C ASP A 187 -14.60 -15.65 -2.20
N ARG A 188 -14.32 -15.36 -0.92
CA ARG A 188 -15.03 -14.32 -0.18
C ARG A 188 -14.56 -12.92 -0.60
N LEU A 189 -13.25 -12.75 -0.83
CA LEU A 189 -12.67 -11.47 -1.28
C LEU A 189 -13.19 -11.08 -2.67
N PHE A 190 -13.21 -12.02 -3.63
CA PHE A 190 -13.55 -11.76 -5.03
C PHE A 190 -15.01 -12.08 -5.42
N ARG A 191 -15.86 -12.42 -4.45
CA ARG A 191 -17.30 -12.65 -4.76
C ARG A 191 -17.90 -11.45 -5.52
N PRO A 192 -18.85 -11.66 -6.41
CA PRO A 192 -19.55 -10.60 -7.14
C PRO A 192 -20.21 -9.55 -6.25
#